data_3f21fa27c47e63db81d1b35084e25611
#
_entry.id   3f21fa27c47e63db81d1b35084e25611
#
_cell.length_a   1.000
_cell.length_b   1.000
_cell.length_c   1.000
_cell.angle_alpha   90.00
_cell.angle_beta   90.00
_cell.angle_gamma   90.00
#
_symmetry.space_group_name_H-M   'P 1'
#
loop_
_entity.id
_entity.type
_entity.pdbx_description
1 polymer ?
#
loop_
_entity_poly.entity_id
_entity_poly.type
_entity_poly.pdbx_seq_one_letter_code
_entity_poly.pdbx_strand_id
1 'polypeptide(L)'
;MKQSLLTVGLLLLLTCHAAPAADGMTLLAVFAHPDDESTVAPILAKYVREGAEVHLAIATDGRYGAQDFAGIPAGDDLAAARDEEMKCAAARLGVNLVHYDYHDQLRAAEGYDGHIPHVRALLKDVSGLVEALRPDAIITWGPDGGSNHMDHRIIGDTVTGVFLSRDWGKEVSLYFYGTPASQIEDDDARMRYGVLDRYLTTAITYEPADFDAAAESLRCHKSQFTEEAIERMISNRRERGATIYLRKFEPPHEQSDSLFKR
;
A
#
# COMPACT_ATOMS: atom_id res chain seq x y z
N MET A 1 18.54 71.92 5.64
CA MET A 1 18.00 70.98 4.67
C MET A 1 18.10 69.55 5.28
N LYS A 2 17.03 68.98 5.77
CA LYS A 2 16.99 67.59 6.35
C LYS A 2 16.37 66.70 5.29
N GLN A 3 17.15 65.76 4.77
CA GLN A 3 16.65 64.71 3.87
C GLN A 3 16.13 63.55 4.73
N SER A 4 14.82 63.26 4.61
CA SER A 4 14.19 62.06 5.18
C SER A 4 14.33 60.90 4.19
N LEU A 5 15.02 59.84 4.59
CA LEU A 5 15.01 58.56 3.87
C LEU A 5 13.75 57.82 4.25
N LEU A 6 12.87 57.58 3.28
CA LEU A 6 11.77 56.61 3.39
C LEU A 6 12.34 55.21 3.11
N THR A 7 12.31 54.37 4.12
CA THR A 7 12.61 52.95 3.97
C THR A 7 11.31 52.21 3.59
N VAL A 8 11.23 51.78 2.33
CA VAL A 8 10.12 50.89 1.85
C VAL A 8 10.43 49.46 2.25
N GLY A 9 9.76 48.97 3.25
CA GLY A 9 9.83 47.58 3.65
C GLY A 9 9.07 46.68 2.64
N LEU A 10 9.78 45.84 1.91
CA LEU A 10 9.22 44.83 1.02
C LEU A 10 8.71 43.66 1.86
N LEU A 11 7.38 43.55 2.04
CA LEU A 11 6.74 42.43 2.70
C LEU A 11 6.69 41.27 1.69
N LEU A 12 7.60 40.29 1.82
CA LEU A 12 7.48 39.00 1.09
C LEU A 12 6.31 38.23 1.68
N LEU A 13 5.20 38.21 0.96
CA LEU A 13 4.10 37.24 1.19
C LEU A 13 4.57 35.88 0.70
N LEU A 14 5.00 35.01 1.62
CA LEU A 14 5.14 33.58 1.38
C LEU A 14 3.75 33.00 1.07
N THR A 15 3.43 32.87 -0.20
CA THR A 15 2.26 32.07 -0.62
C THR A 15 2.59 30.60 -0.38
N CYS A 16 2.06 30.07 0.71
CA CYS A 16 2.02 28.63 0.95
C CYS A 16 1.15 28.02 -0.16
N HIS A 17 1.76 27.42 -1.18
CA HIS A 17 1.02 26.62 -2.14
C HIS A 17 0.66 25.35 -1.40
N ALA A 18 -0.58 25.27 -0.91
CA ALA A 18 -1.16 24.01 -0.50
C ALA A 18 -1.11 23.05 -1.72
N ALA A 19 -0.59 21.84 -1.52
CA ALA A 19 -0.74 20.80 -2.52
C ALA A 19 -2.23 20.66 -2.87
N PRO A 20 -2.58 20.35 -4.13
CA PRO A 20 -3.98 20.17 -4.48
C PRO A 20 -4.57 19.13 -3.54
N ALA A 21 -5.60 19.52 -2.81
CA ALA A 21 -6.33 18.63 -1.92
C ALA A 21 -6.87 17.46 -2.76
N ALA A 22 -6.75 16.24 -2.26
CA ALA A 22 -7.34 15.06 -2.89
C ALA A 22 -8.84 14.95 -2.58
N ASP A 23 -9.46 16.09 -2.28
CA ASP A 23 -10.88 16.18 -1.91
C ASP A 23 -11.77 15.63 -3.03
N GLY A 24 -12.68 14.72 -2.67
CA GLY A 24 -13.57 14.04 -3.60
C GLY A 24 -12.92 12.92 -4.43
N MET A 25 -11.63 12.61 -4.20
CA MET A 25 -10.95 11.47 -4.83
C MET A 25 -11.09 10.22 -3.96
N THR A 26 -11.13 9.05 -4.59
CA THR A 26 -11.20 7.76 -3.92
C THR A 26 -9.93 6.96 -4.21
N LEU A 27 -9.23 6.54 -3.15
CA LEU A 27 -8.08 5.65 -3.20
C LEU A 27 -8.44 4.28 -2.63
N LEU A 28 -8.12 3.22 -3.37
CA LEU A 28 -8.24 1.83 -2.92
C LEU A 28 -6.86 1.20 -2.82
N ALA A 29 -6.48 0.76 -1.63
CA ALA A 29 -5.30 -0.09 -1.42
C ALA A 29 -5.74 -1.53 -1.18
N VAL A 30 -5.14 -2.51 -1.89
CA VAL A 30 -5.50 -3.93 -1.78
C VAL A 30 -4.24 -4.73 -1.49
N PHE A 31 -4.22 -5.40 -0.34
CA PHE A 31 -3.07 -6.18 0.14
C PHE A 31 -3.49 -7.57 0.63
N ALA A 32 -2.52 -8.42 0.91
CA ALA A 32 -2.77 -9.83 1.21
C ALA A 32 -3.10 -10.06 2.69
N HIS A 33 -2.27 -9.57 3.61
CA HIS A 33 -2.36 -9.89 5.02
C HIS A 33 -2.53 -8.65 5.89
N PRO A 34 -3.10 -8.79 7.11
CA PRO A 34 -3.00 -7.76 8.13
C PRO A 34 -1.53 -7.48 8.45
N ASP A 35 -1.05 -6.26 8.30
CA ASP A 35 0.30 -5.69 8.41
C ASP A 35 0.95 -5.25 7.09
N ASP A 36 0.50 -5.74 5.95
CA ASP A 36 1.01 -5.36 4.62
C ASP A 36 0.84 -3.87 4.32
N GLU A 37 -0.26 -3.26 4.82
CA GLU A 37 -0.53 -1.82 4.64
C GLU A 37 0.60 -0.95 5.18
N SER A 38 1.38 -1.47 6.13
CA SER A 38 2.52 -0.75 6.71
C SER A 38 3.52 -0.29 5.65
N THR A 39 3.58 -0.95 4.50
CA THR A 39 4.46 -0.56 3.38
C THR A 39 4.09 0.78 2.77
N VAL A 40 2.81 1.13 2.75
CA VAL A 40 2.25 2.36 2.17
C VAL A 40 1.51 3.23 3.18
N ALA A 41 1.48 2.84 4.46
CA ALA A 41 0.73 3.52 5.52
C ALA A 41 0.90 5.05 5.55
N PRO A 42 2.13 5.62 5.38
CA PRO A 42 2.29 7.07 5.39
C PRO A 42 1.53 7.77 4.27
N ILE A 43 1.44 7.18 3.08
CA ILE A 43 0.69 7.81 1.98
C ILE A 43 -0.81 7.58 2.08
N LEU A 44 -1.26 6.49 2.73
CA LEU A 44 -2.68 6.34 3.07
C LEU A 44 -3.12 7.44 4.04
N ALA A 45 -2.37 7.66 5.13
CA ALA A 45 -2.61 8.74 6.10
C ALA A 45 -2.58 10.12 5.43
N LYS A 46 -1.60 10.37 4.54
CA LYS A 46 -1.51 11.61 3.75
C LYS A 46 -2.80 11.87 2.99
N TYR A 47 -3.29 10.90 2.22
CA TYR A 47 -4.47 11.11 1.40
C TYR A 47 -5.74 11.28 2.22
N VAL A 48 -5.86 10.59 3.37
CA VAL A 48 -6.93 10.87 4.34
C VAL A 48 -6.87 12.32 4.83
N ARG A 49 -5.69 12.80 5.23
CA ARG A 49 -5.49 14.20 5.68
C ARG A 49 -5.79 15.21 4.57
N GLU A 50 -5.56 14.86 3.31
CA GLU A 50 -5.84 15.68 2.13
C GLU A 50 -7.30 15.60 1.65
N GLY A 51 -8.17 14.86 2.35
CA GLY A 51 -9.61 14.80 2.10
C GLY A 51 -10.06 13.71 1.12
N ALA A 52 -9.17 12.79 0.70
CA ALA A 52 -9.58 11.64 -0.08
C ALA A 52 -10.37 10.62 0.75
N GLU A 53 -11.30 9.93 0.11
CA GLU A 53 -11.89 8.71 0.64
C GLU A 53 -10.92 7.55 0.41
N VAL A 54 -10.30 7.05 1.50
CA VAL A 54 -9.28 6.00 1.41
C VAL A 54 -9.85 4.68 1.92
N HIS A 55 -9.83 3.66 1.07
CA HIS A 55 -10.23 2.29 1.40
C HIS A 55 -9.01 1.39 1.42
N LEU A 56 -8.97 0.52 2.44
CA LEU A 56 -7.95 -0.52 2.60
C LEU A 56 -8.63 -1.88 2.60
N ALA A 57 -8.35 -2.69 1.59
CA ALA A 57 -8.83 -4.06 1.49
C ALA A 57 -7.69 -5.02 1.83
N ILE A 58 -7.93 -5.90 2.80
CA ILE A 58 -7.04 -6.98 3.19
C ILE A 58 -7.71 -8.30 2.83
N ALA A 59 -7.02 -9.15 2.08
CA ALA A 59 -7.62 -10.33 1.48
C ALA A 59 -7.71 -11.51 2.44
N THR A 60 -6.66 -11.82 3.19
CA THR A 60 -6.59 -13.03 4.01
C THR A 60 -6.59 -12.72 5.50
N ASP A 61 -6.94 -13.74 6.29
CA ASP A 61 -6.97 -13.66 7.76
C ASP A 61 -5.59 -13.78 8.43
N GLY A 62 -4.56 -14.14 7.67
CA GLY A 62 -3.17 -14.26 8.16
C GLY A 62 -2.95 -15.32 9.22
N ARG A 63 -3.84 -16.31 9.35
CA ARG A 63 -3.84 -17.34 10.40
C ARG A 63 -2.58 -18.19 10.52
N TYR A 64 -1.73 -18.21 9.48
CA TYR A 64 -0.48 -18.99 9.48
C TYR A 64 0.76 -18.16 9.83
N GLY A 65 0.62 -16.85 10.01
CA GLY A 65 1.72 -15.95 10.40
C GLY A 65 2.07 -16.02 11.89
N ALA A 66 2.04 -17.21 12.52
CA ALA A 66 2.35 -17.36 13.94
C ALA A 66 3.81 -16.96 14.25
N GLN A 67 3.97 -16.22 15.34
CA GLN A 67 5.26 -15.81 15.87
C GLN A 67 5.42 -16.34 17.30
N ASP A 68 6.53 -17.00 17.58
CA ASP A 68 6.77 -17.64 18.91
C ASP A 68 6.63 -16.66 20.07
N PHE A 69 7.11 -15.42 19.89
CA PHE A 69 7.05 -14.40 20.95
C PHE A 69 5.63 -13.97 21.31
N ALA A 70 4.68 -14.08 20.38
CA ALA A 70 3.28 -13.69 20.62
C ALA A 70 2.51 -14.74 21.43
N GLY A 71 3.00 -15.99 21.44
CA GLY A 71 2.38 -17.08 22.18
C GLY A 71 0.98 -17.49 21.66
N ILE A 72 0.62 -17.05 20.45
CA ILE A 72 -0.65 -17.37 19.80
C ILE A 72 -0.36 -18.40 18.69
N PRO A 73 -0.89 -19.62 18.77
CA PRO A 73 -0.66 -20.63 17.75
C PRO A 73 -1.35 -20.27 16.42
N ALA A 74 -0.85 -20.80 15.32
CA ALA A 74 -1.51 -20.69 14.03
C ALA A 74 -2.94 -21.26 14.09
N GLY A 75 -3.87 -20.58 13.44
CA GLY A 75 -5.28 -20.98 13.40
C GLY A 75 -6.23 -19.83 13.71
N ASP A 76 -7.44 -20.19 14.17
CA ASP A 76 -8.55 -19.26 14.36
C ASP A 76 -8.26 -18.17 15.42
N ASP A 77 -7.56 -18.51 16.50
CA ASP A 77 -7.21 -17.54 17.54
C ASP A 77 -6.25 -16.46 17.01
N LEU A 78 -5.30 -16.84 16.16
CA LEU A 78 -4.41 -15.89 15.51
C LEU A 78 -5.15 -15.03 14.48
N ALA A 79 -6.03 -15.64 13.68
CA ALA A 79 -6.87 -14.90 12.74
C ALA A 79 -7.70 -13.83 13.45
N ALA A 80 -8.34 -14.17 14.58
CA ALA A 80 -9.10 -13.23 15.39
C ALA A 80 -8.22 -12.10 15.98
N ALA A 81 -7.02 -12.42 16.46
CA ALA A 81 -6.09 -11.42 16.98
C ALA A 81 -5.65 -10.45 15.87
N ARG A 82 -5.30 -10.96 14.68
CA ARG A 82 -4.88 -10.14 13.54
C ARG A 82 -6.02 -9.29 12.96
N ASP A 83 -7.26 -9.76 13.02
CA ASP A 83 -8.42 -8.97 12.64
C ASP A 83 -8.61 -7.74 13.54
N GLU A 84 -8.49 -7.90 14.86
CA GLU A 84 -8.54 -6.77 15.81
C GLU A 84 -7.34 -5.82 15.65
N GLU A 85 -6.15 -6.35 15.37
CA GLU A 85 -4.96 -5.55 15.07
C GLU A 85 -5.16 -4.72 13.80
N MET A 86 -5.75 -5.31 12.75
CA MET A 86 -6.03 -4.61 11.50
C MET A 86 -7.08 -3.50 11.66
N LYS A 87 -8.14 -3.76 12.45
CA LYS A 87 -9.12 -2.72 12.82
C LYS A 87 -8.47 -1.56 13.56
N CYS A 88 -7.57 -1.88 14.51
CA CYS A 88 -6.77 -0.87 15.22
C CYS A 88 -5.93 -0.06 14.23
N ALA A 89 -5.18 -0.72 13.34
CA ALA A 89 -4.31 -0.08 12.35
C ALA A 89 -5.09 0.84 11.41
N ALA A 90 -6.21 0.36 10.87
CA ALA A 90 -7.09 1.13 9.99
C ALA A 90 -7.64 2.39 10.69
N ALA A 91 -8.04 2.27 11.97
CA ALA A 91 -8.50 3.40 12.76
C ALA A 91 -7.40 4.46 12.99
N ARG A 92 -6.13 4.04 13.19
CA ARG A 92 -4.98 4.96 13.32
C ARG A 92 -4.69 5.71 12.02
N LEU A 93 -4.88 5.06 10.89
CA LEU A 93 -4.70 5.67 9.56
C LEU A 93 -5.92 6.52 9.13
N GLY A 94 -7.08 6.30 9.75
CA GLY A 94 -8.34 6.96 9.34
C GLY A 94 -8.91 6.39 8.03
N VAL A 95 -8.60 5.17 7.67
CA VAL A 95 -9.04 4.53 6.43
C VAL A 95 -10.27 3.64 6.64
N ASN A 96 -11.06 3.45 5.58
CA ASN A 96 -12.19 2.53 5.55
C ASN A 96 -11.67 1.10 5.30
N LEU A 97 -11.76 0.23 6.30
CA LEU A 97 -11.28 -1.15 6.21
C LEU A 97 -12.32 -2.06 5.55
N VAL A 98 -11.88 -2.84 4.57
CA VAL A 98 -12.56 -4.01 4.02
C VAL A 98 -11.67 -5.21 4.31
N HIS A 99 -11.95 -5.95 5.37
CA HIS A 99 -11.19 -7.15 5.70
C HIS A 99 -11.97 -8.36 5.22
N TYR A 100 -11.48 -9.01 4.14
CA TYR A 100 -11.96 -10.30 3.72
C TYR A 100 -11.36 -11.36 4.64
N ASP A 101 -12.10 -12.40 4.92
CA ASP A 101 -11.67 -13.50 5.79
C ASP A 101 -11.23 -14.72 4.97
N TYR A 102 -10.64 -14.50 3.79
CA TYR A 102 -10.07 -15.60 3.04
C TYR A 102 -8.98 -16.29 3.86
N HIS A 103 -9.02 -17.60 3.82
CA HIS A 103 -8.02 -18.41 4.50
C HIS A 103 -6.62 -18.06 3.97
N ASP A 104 -5.69 -17.78 4.88
CA ASP A 104 -4.30 -17.52 4.55
C ASP A 104 -3.73 -18.60 3.63
N GLN A 105 -2.83 -18.23 2.70
CA GLN A 105 -2.34 -19.04 1.60
C GLN A 105 -3.44 -19.52 0.62
N LEU A 106 -4.65 -18.96 0.71
CA LEU A 106 -5.78 -19.25 -0.19
C LEU A 106 -5.98 -20.76 -0.40
N ARG A 107 -5.78 -21.54 0.67
CA ARG A 107 -5.86 -23.00 0.69
C ARG A 107 -4.94 -23.72 -0.31
N ALA A 108 -3.79 -23.15 -0.65
CA ALA A 108 -2.85 -23.74 -1.60
C ALA A 108 -2.40 -25.15 -1.19
N ALA A 109 -2.29 -25.43 0.11
CA ALA A 109 -1.93 -26.75 0.64
C ALA A 109 -2.98 -27.84 0.33
N GLU A 110 -4.24 -27.46 0.02
CA GLU A 110 -5.30 -28.38 -0.36
C GLU A 110 -5.25 -28.74 -1.86
N GLY A 111 -4.26 -28.20 -2.59
CA GLY A 111 -4.09 -28.42 -4.02
C GLY A 111 -5.06 -27.61 -4.89
N TYR A 112 -5.17 -28.02 -6.17
CA TYR A 112 -5.94 -27.28 -7.16
C TYR A 112 -7.41 -27.09 -6.77
N ASP A 113 -8.06 -28.13 -6.28
CA ASP A 113 -9.50 -28.10 -5.96
C ASP A 113 -9.83 -27.27 -4.72
N GLY A 114 -8.87 -27.10 -3.80
CA GLY A 114 -8.99 -26.20 -2.66
C GLY A 114 -8.67 -24.75 -3.03
N HIS A 115 -7.60 -24.56 -3.77
CA HIS A 115 -7.04 -23.23 -4.07
C HIS A 115 -7.85 -22.43 -5.10
N ILE A 116 -8.17 -23.03 -6.26
CA ILE A 116 -8.79 -22.29 -7.38
C ILE A 116 -10.16 -21.69 -7.05
N PRO A 117 -11.08 -22.37 -6.33
CA PRO A 117 -12.33 -21.75 -5.93
C PRO A 117 -12.14 -20.48 -5.09
N HIS A 118 -11.13 -20.46 -4.19
CA HIS A 118 -10.82 -19.31 -3.34
C HIS A 118 -10.28 -18.13 -4.17
N VAL A 119 -9.34 -18.39 -5.08
CA VAL A 119 -8.81 -17.35 -5.98
C VAL A 119 -9.92 -16.76 -6.87
N ARG A 120 -10.83 -17.59 -7.38
CA ARG A 120 -11.97 -17.13 -8.18
C ARG A 120 -12.98 -16.31 -7.38
N ALA A 121 -13.24 -16.69 -6.14
CA ALA A 121 -14.11 -15.94 -5.23
C ALA A 121 -13.49 -14.57 -4.93
N LEU A 122 -12.21 -14.54 -4.57
CA LEU A 122 -11.47 -13.31 -4.32
C LEU A 122 -11.49 -12.36 -5.53
N LEU A 123 -11.24 -12.88 -6.74
CA LEU A 123 -11.32 -12.08 -7.97
C LEU A 123 -12.70 -11.45 -8.15
N LYS A 124 -13.76 -12.18 -7.87
CA LYS A 124 -15.14 -11.68 -7.93
C LYS A 124 -15.38 -10.58 -6.89
N ASP A 125 -14.90 -10.78 -5.65
CA ASP A 125 -15.10 -9.82 -4.56
C ASP A 125 -14.31 -8.54 -4.79
N VAL A 126 -13.04 -8.64 -5.23
CA VAL A 126 -12.23 -7.47 -5.62
C VAL A 126 -12.87 -6.72 -6.80
N SER A 127 -13.39 -7.45 -7.81
CA SER A 127 -14.11 -6.83 -8.92
C SER A 127 -15.36 -6.07 -8.45
N GLY A 128 -16.15 -6.66 -7.55
CA GLY A 128 -17.32 -6.02 -6.94
C GLY A 128 -16.95 -4.79 -6.12
N LEU A 129 -15.84 -4.84 -5.38
CA LEU A 129 -15.36 -3.70 -4.60
C LEU A 129 -14.95 -2.53 -5.50
N VAL A 130 -14.17 -2.79 -6.56
CA VAL A 130 -13.77 -1.74 -7.53
C VAL A 130 -15.00 -1.13 -8.21
N GLU A 131 -16.00 -1.96 -8.56
CA GLU A 131 -17.26 -1.50 -9.17
C GLU A 131 -18.07 -0.62 -8.21
N ALA A 132 -18.14 -0.98 -6.93
CA ALA A 132 -18.87 -0.24 -5.90
C ALA A 132 -18.20 1.10 -5.56
N LEU A 133 -16.88 1.09 -5.36
CA LEU A 133 -16.12 2.26 -4.94
C LEU A 133 -15.78 3.21 -6.08
N ARG A 134 -15.61 2.68 -7.30
CA ARG A 134 -15.14 3.45 -8.47
C ARG A 134 -13.90 4.30 -8.15
N PRO A 135 -12.81 3.69 -7.68
CA PRO A 135 -11.64 4.44 -7.22
C PRO A 135 -10.98 5.22 -8.37
N ASP A 136 -10.31 6.32 -8.04
CA ASP A 136 -9.47 7.09 -8.96
C ASP A 136 -8.08 6.47 -9.07
N ALA A 137 -7.63 5.84 -7.98
CA ALA A 137 -6.36 5.14 -7.92
C ALA A 137 -6.48 3.84 -7.12
N ILE A 138 -5.75 2.82 -7.57
CA ILE A 138 -5.61 1.54 -6.88
C ILE A 138 -4.13 1.33 -6.59
N ILE A 139 -3.79 0.91 -5.37
CA ILE A 139 -2.44 0.50 -4.98
C ILE A 139 -2.47 -0.98 -4.59
N THR A 140 -1.51 -1.76 -5.07
CA THR A 140 -1.36 -3.17 -4.70
C THR A 140 0.09 -3.63 -4.82
N TRP A 141 0.33 -4.93 -4.61
CA TRP A 141 1.62 -5.56 -4.82
C TRP A 141 2.00 -5.63 -6.30
N GLY A 142 3.28 -5.46 -6.58
CA GLY A 142 3.85 -5.75 -7.90
C GLY A 142 4.00 -7.26 -8.17
N PRO A 143 4.46 -7.64 -9.37
CA PRO A 143 4.64 -9.05 -9.76
C PRO A 143 5.60 -9.83 -8.88
N ASP A 144 6.50 -9.17 -8.16
CA ASP A 144 7.43 -9.77 -7.18
C ASP A 144 6.79 -9.98 -5.80
N GLY A 145 5.59 -9.40 -5.58
CA GLY A 145 4.92 -9.44 -4.29
C GLY A 145 5.69 -8.71 -3.18
N GLY A 146 6.65 -7.84 -3.53
CA GLY A 146 7.48 -7.07 -2.58
C GLY A 146 8.42 -7.91 -1.71
N SER A 147 8.11 -9.17 -1.46
CA SER A 147 8.90 -10.10 -0.62
C SER A 147 8.93 -11.53 -1.16
N ASN A 148 8.57 -11.74 -2.42
CA ASN A 148 8.36 -13.06 -3.04
C ASN A 148 7.26 -13.91 -2.39
N HIS A 149 6.46 -13.36 -1.46
CA HIS A 149 5.36 -14.09 -0.84
C HIS A 149 4.31 -14.48 -1.89
N MET A 150 3.81 -15.71 -1.81
CA MET A 150 2.85 -16.24 -2.78
C MET A 150 1.56 -15.43 -2.80
N ASP A 151 0.98 -15.15 -1.64
CA ASP A 151 -0.29 -14.42 -1.54
C ASP A 151 -0.18 -12.98 -2.03
N HIS A 152 0.94 -12.31 -1.75
CA HIS A 152 1.18 -10.97 -2.29
C HIS A 152 1.14 -10.96 -3.83
N ARG A 153 1.76 -11.98 -4.46
CA ARG A 153 1.75 -12.13 -5.92
C ARG A 153 0.34 -12.40 -6.43
N ILE A 154 -0.40 -13.33 -5.80
CA ILE A 154 -1.77 -13.67 -6.21
C ILE A 154 -2.70 -12.45 -6.07
N ILE A 155 -2.55 -11.67 -4.99
CA ILE A 155 -3.34 -10.45 -4.81
C ILE A 155 -2.98 -9.40 -5.87
N GLY A 156 -1.71 -9.16 -6.11
CA GLY A 156 -1.26 -8.26 -7.17
C GLY A 156 -1.78 -8.67 -8.55
N ASP A 157 -1.70 -9.96 -8.88
CA ASP A 157 -2.22 -10.51 -10.13
C ASP A 157 -3.74 -10.40 -10.23
N THR A 158 -4.46 -10.68 -9.12
CA THR A 158 -5.92 -10.55 -9.04
C THR A 158 -6.36 -9.12 -9.29
N VAL A 159 -5.76 -8.15 -8.60
CA VAL A 159 -6.08 -6.72 -8.77
C VAL A 159 -5.75 -6.26 -10.19
N THR A 160 -4.61 -6.68 -10.74
CA THR A 160 -4.21 -6.35 -12.11
C THR A 160 -5.20 -6.95 -13.13
N GLY A 161 -5.59 -8.21 -12.94
CA GLY A 161 -6.58 -8.87 -13.79
C GLY A 161 -7.94 -8.17 -13.76
N VAL A 162 -8.41 -7.77 -12.58
CA VAL A 162 -9.64 -6.98 -12.41
C VAL A 162 -9.51 -5.63 -13.11
N PHE A 163 -8.42 -4.90 -12.88
CA PHE A 163 -8.17 -3.61 -13.52
C PHE A 163 -8.23 -3.69 -15.06
N LEU A 164 -7.63 -4.73 -15.65
CA LEU A 164 -7.56 -4.93 -17.09
C LEU A 164 -8.84 -5.53 -17.71
N SER A 165 -9.77 -6.03 -16.89
CA SER A 165 -10.88 -6.86 -17.37
C SER A 165 -11.97 -6.09 -18.12
N ARG A 166 -12.07 -4.78 -17.89
CA ARG A 166 -13.16 -3.96 -18.47
C ARG A 166 -12.83 -2.47 -18.46
N ASP A 167 -13.62 -1.71 -19.20
CA ASP A 167 -13.71 -0.26 -19.08
C ASP A 167 -14.50 0.09 -17.80
N TRP A 168 -13.89 0.83 -16.91
CA TRP A 168 -14.49 1.26 -15.63
C TRP A 168 -15.34 2.54 -15.76
N GLY A 169 -15.51 3.07 -17.00
CA GLY A 169 -16.31 4.25 -17.29
C GLY A 169 -15.73 5.56 -16.74
N LYS A 170 -14.52 5.50 -16.20
CA LYS A 170 -13.67 6.65 -15.85
C LYS A 170 -12.21 6.22 -15.88
N GLU A 171 -11.30 7.18 -15.95
CA GLU A 171 -9.88 6.91 -15.81
C GLU A 171 -9.58 6.42 -14.39
N VAL A 172 -8.99 5.22 -14.28
CA VAL A 172 -8.49 4.64 -13.03
C VAL A 172 -7.00 4.41 -13.20
N SER A 173 -6.21 4.80 -12.22
CA SER A 173 -4.77 4.54 -12.22
C SER A 173 -4.42 3.36 -11.31
N LEU A 174 -3.64 2.40 -11.82
CA LEU A 174 -3.12 1.28 -11.04
C LEU A 174 -1.65 1.53 -10.68
N TYR A 175 -1.30 1.33 -9.42
CA TYR A 175 0.05 1.48 -8.89
C TYR A 175 0.50 0.20 -8.17
N PHE A 176 1.72 -0.19 -8.42
CA PHE A 176 2.40 -1.27 -7.70
C PHE A 176 3.39 -0.67 -6.70
N TYR A 177 3.31 -1.14 -5.44
CA TYR A 177 4.36 -0.84 -4.47
C TYR A 177 5.69 -1.46 -4.94
N GLY A 178 6.78 -0.73 -4.78
CA GLY A 178 8.11 -1.23 -5.10
C GLY A 178 9.20 -0.61 -4.21
N THR A 179 10.08 -1.46 -3.71
CA THR A 179 11.30 -1.00 -3.04
C THR A 179 12.35 -0.69 -4.10
N PRO A 180 12.97 0.51 -4.11
CA PRO A 180 14.06 0.81 -5.02
C PRO A 180 15.18 -0.22 -4.90
N ALA A 181 15.68 -0.73 -6.03
CA ALA A 181 16.78 -1.69 -6.02
C ALA A 181 18.03 -1.12 -5.36
N SER A 182 18.23 0.20 -5.45
CA SER A 182 19.32 0.92 -4.76
C SER A 182 19.23 0.91 -3.23
N GLN A 183 18.08 0.52 -2.66
CA GLN A 183 17.84 0.42 -1.21
C GLN A 183 17.85 -1.04 -0.70
N ILE A 184 18.08 -2.02 -1.57
CA ILE A 184 18.20 -3.44 -1.19
C ILE A 184 19.67 -3.75 -0.92
N GLU A 185 19.94 -4.38 0.21
CA GLU A 185 21.26 -4.89 0.53
C GLU A 185 21.54 -6.18 -0.25
N ASP A 186 22.80 -6.36 -0.71
CA ASP A 186 23.21 -7.47 -1.59
C ASP A 186 23.01 -8.85 -0.96
N ASP A 187 22.99 -8.94 0.37
CA ASP A 187 22.85 -10.19 1.14
C ASP A 187 21.43 -10.43 1.68
N ASP A 188 20.41 -9.76 1.13
CA ASP A 188 19.03 -9.92 1.59
C ASP A 188 18.60 -11.41 1.48
N ALA A 189 18.54 -12.07 2.64
CA ALA A 189 18.17 -13.48 2.76
C ALA A 189 16.77 -13.82 2.20
N ARG A 190 15.91 -12.82 1.98
CA ARG A 190 14.60 -12.97 1.35
C ARG A 190 14.69 -13.00 -0.18
N MET A 191 15.89 -12.89 -0.75
CA MET A 191 16.10 -12.83 -2.19
C MET A 191 15.26 -11.75 -2.88
N ARG A 192 15.14 -10.58 -2.24
CA ARG A 192 14.44 -9.43 -2.83
C ARG A 192 15.41 -8.70 -3.75
N TYR A 193 15.02 -8.52 -4.99
CA TYR A 193 15.83 -7.79 -5.96
C TYR A 193 15.48 -6.31 -6.02
N GLY A 194 14.35 -5.91 -5.43
CA GLY A 194 13.80 -4.56 -5.59
C GLY A 194 13.35 -4.28 -7.01
N VAL A 195 12.90 -3.06 -7.22
CA VAL A 195 12.54 -2.54 -8.55
C VAL A 195 13.60 -1.54 -8.97
N LEU A 196 14.14 -1.67 -10.18
CA LEU A 196 15.08 -0.66 -10.70
C LEU A 196 14.43 0.71 -10.65
N ASP A 197 15.14 1.69 -10.10
CA ASP A 197 14.63 3.04 -9.78
C ASP A 197 13.93 3.70 -10.97
N ARG A 198 14.42 3.46 -12.20
CA ARG A 198 13.80 3.99 -13.43
C ARG A 198 12.38 3.47 -13.72
N TYR A 199 11.95 2.38 -13.09
CA TYR A 199 10.60 1.84 -13.21
C TYR A 199 9.67 2.32 -12.11
N LEU A 200 10.20 2.98 -11.08
CA LEU A 200 9.43 3.60 -10.01
C LEU A 200 9.05 5.02 -10.45
N THR A 201 8.02 5.09 -11.28
CA THR A 201 7.63 6.31 -11.99
C THR A 201 6.87 7.32 -11.14
N THR A 202 6.51 6.93 -9.91
CA THR A 202 5.76 7.78 -8.97
C THR A 202 6.44 7.75 -7.61
N ALA A 203 6.82 8.94 -7.13
CA ALA A 203 7.43 9.15 -5.82
C ALA A 203 6.54 10.10 -5.01
N ILE A 204 5.93 9.59 -3.94
CA ILE A 204 4.97 10.36 -3.13
C ILE A 204 5.64 10.69 -1.81
N THR A 205 5.82 11.98 -1.57
CA THR A 205 6.30 12.49 -0.28
C THR A 205 5.15 12.63 0.72
N TYR A 206 5.46 12.49 1.99
CA TYR A 206 4.53 12.62 3.09
C TYR A 206 5.10 13.51 4.20
N GLU A 207 4.24 14.01 5.07
CA GLU A 207 4.61 14.90 6.17
C GLU A 207 4.88 14.11 7.46
N PRO A 208 5.51 14.73 8.49
CA PRO A 208 5.72 14.10 9.79
C PRO A 208 4.44 13.56 10.43
N ALA A 209 3.31 14.27 10.30
CA ALA A 209 2.03 13.82 10.84
C ALA A 209 1.53 12.52 10.18
N ASP A 210 1.76 12.35 8.85
CA ASP A 210 1.41 11.15 8.11
C ASP A 210 2.28 9.97 8.56
N PHE A 211 3.57 10.26 8.82
CA PHE A 211 4.49 9.27 9.37
C PHE A 211 4.10 8.82 10.79
N ASP A 212 3.70 9.77 11.64
CA ASP A 212 3.29 9.46 13.01
C ASP A 212 2.03 8.58 13.02
N ALA A 213 1.04 8.86 12.16
CA ALA A 213 -0.13 7.99 11.99
C ALA A 213 0.26 6.57 11.52
N ALA A 214 1.20 6.47 10.58
CA ALA A 214 1.71 5.18 10.11
C ALA A 214 2.48 4.42 11.21
N ALA A 215 3.24 5.11 12.04
CA ALA A 215 3.93 4.50 13.18
C ALA A 215 2.94 3.97 14.23
N GLU A 216 1.87 4.72 14.52
CA GLU A 216 0.82 4.27 15.42
C GLU A 216 0.03 3.07 14.85
N SER A 217 -0.19 3.03 13.53
CA SER A 217 -0.77 1.89 12.84
C SER A 217 0.10 0.64 13.00
N LEU A 218 1.41 0.75 12.75
CA LEU A 218 2.34 -0.38 12.88
C LEU A 218 2.37 -0.95 14.31
N ARG A 219 2.22 -0.11 15.34
CA ARG A 219 2.16 -0.54 16.75
C ARG A 219 0.93 -1.37 17.11
N CYS A 220 -0.05 -1.45 16.22
CA CYS A 220 -1.21 -2.32 16.42
C CYS A 220 -0.88 -3.80 16.18
N HIS A 221 0.10 -4.13 15.33
CA HIS A 221 0.42 -5.49 14.88
C HIS A 221 1.33 -6.25 15.86
N LYS A 222 0.87 -6.40 17.09
CA LYS A 222 1.65 -6.99 18.21
C LYS A 222 1.84 -8.50 18.09
N SER A 223 0.95 -9.18 17.37
CA SER A 223 1.11 -10.61 17.09
C SER A 223 2.20 -10.88 16.05
N GLN A 224 2.59 -9.87 15.26
CA GLN A 224 3.54 -10.01 14.14
C GLN A 224 4.92 -9.45 14.45
N PHE A 225 5.00 -8.44 15.31
CA PHE A 225 6.26 -7.74 15.59
C PHE A 225 6.42 -7.50 17.09
N THR A 226 7.64 -7.73 17.62
CA THR A 226 7.99 -7.28 18.97
C THR A 226 8.08 -5.76 19.01
N GLU A 227 7.99 -5.17 20.20
CA GLU A 227 8.12 -3.72 20.37
C GLU A 227 9.47 -3.19 19.83
N GLU A 228 10.57 -3.92 20.06
CA GLU A 228 11.89 -3.58 19.56
C GLU A 228 11.95 -3.66 18.02
N ALA A 229 11.27 -4.63 17.43
CA ALA A 229 11.18 -4.74 15.96
C ALA A 229 10.40 -3.57 15.37
N ILE A 230 9.28 -3.19 15.97
CA ILE A 230 8.46 -2.04 15.57
C ILE A 230 9.30 -0.76 15.62
N GLU A 231 9.94 -0.46 16.73
CA GLU A 231 10.74 0.77 16.87
C GLU A 231 11.92 0.79 15.89
N ARG A 232 12.55 -0.35 15.63
CA ARG A 232 13.58 -0.47 14.58
C ARG A 232 13.02 -0.20 13.19
N MET A 233 11.85 -0.74 12.85
CA MET A 233 11.19 -0.48 11.55
C MET A 233 10.85 1.00 11.38
N ILE A 234 10.35 1.65 12.43
CA ILE A 234 10.05 3.09 12.46
C ILE A 234 11.33 3.90 12.25
N SER A 235 12.42 3.58 12.96
CA SER A 235 13.72 4.25 12.81
C SER A 235 14.27 4.11 11.39
N ASN A 236 14.29 2.89 10.87
CA ASN A 236 14.78 2.61 9.52
C ASN A 236 13.98 3.37 8.45
N ARG A 237 12.66 3.47 8.61
CA ARG A 237 11.84 4.24 7.68
C ARG A 237 12.13 5.74 7.75
N ARG A 238 12.34 6.27 8.94
CA ARG A 238 12.72 7.67 9.14
C ARG A 238 14.05 7.99 8.46
N GLU A 239 15.03 7.09 8.54
CA GLU A 239 16.33 7.23 7.91
C GLU A 239 16.28 7.16 6.37
N ARG A 240 15.37 6.35 5.81
CA ARG A 240 15.16 6.24 4.35
C ARG A 240 14.49 7.47 3.72
N GLY A 241 14.00 8.39 4.55
CA GLY A 241 13.36 9.62 4.09
C GLY A 241 11.83 9.48 3.89
N ALA A 242 11.21 10.62 3.64
CA ALA A 242 9.74 10.77 3.64
C ALA A 242 9.14 10.52 2.24
N THR A 243 9.49 9.40 1.60
CA THR A 243 9.02 9.10 0.24
C THR A 243 8.64 7.62 0.11
N ILE A 244 7.47 7.36 -0.48
CA ILE A 244 7.05 6.04 -0.94
C ILE A 244 7.15 6.00 -2.46
N TYR A 245 7.72 4.92 -2.97
CA TYR A 245 7.92 4.71 -4.41
C TYR A 245 6.91 3.71 -4.95
N LEU A 246 6.31 4.07 -6.08
CA LEU A 246 5.33 3.25 -6.77
C LEU A 246 5.67 3.17 -8.25
N ARG A 247 5.35 2.05 -8.87
CA ARG A 247 5.37 1.86 -10.31
C ARG A 247 3.94 2.03 -10.83
N LYS A 248 3.69 3.07 -11.62
CA LYS A 248 2.41 3.21 -12.31
C LYS A 248 2.30 2.16 -13.42
N PHE A 249 1.16 1.50 -13.51
CA PHE A 249 0.83 0.69 -14.68
C PHE A 249 0.46 1.64 -15.83
N GLU A 250 1.28 1.66 -16.86
CA GLU A 250 1.06 2.49 -18.03
C GLU A 250 0.30 1.69 -19.11
N PRO A 251 -0.91 2.10 -19.48
CA PRO A 251 -1.60 1.48 -20.59
C PRO A 251 -0.86 1.77 -21.90
N PRO A 252 -0.91 0.88 -22.89
CA PRO A 252 -0.33 1.15 -24.19
C PRO A 252 -1.05 2.34 -24.85
N HIS A 253 -0.29 3.27 -25.42
CA HIS A 253 -0.83 4.42 -26.13
C HIS A 253 -1.29 4.05 -27.54
N GLU A 254 -0.62 3.07 -28.15
CA GLU A 254 -0.92 2.59 -29.49
C GLU A 254 -0.74 1.07 -29.58
N GLN A 255 -1.53 0.43 -30.43
CA GLN A 255 -1.36 -0.98 -30.75
C GLN A 255 -0.17 -1.15 -31.71
N SER A 256 0.77 -2.02 -31.34
CA SER A 256 1.94 -2.36 -32.16
C SER A 256 1.73 -3.70 -32.85
N ASP A 257 2.16 -3.81 -34.09
CA ASP A 257 2.23 -5.05 -34.87
C ASP A 257 3.61 -5.77 -34.72
N SER A 258 4.50 -5.21 -33.92
CA SER A 258 5.85 -5.73 -33.72
C SER A 258 6.22 -5.79 -32.23
N LEU A 259 6.92 -6.87 -31.84
CA LEU A 259 7.55 -6.99 -30.52
C LEU A 259 8.82 -6.15 -30.41
N PHE A 260 9.37 -5.69 -31.53
CA PHE A 260 10.62 -4.96 -31.57
C PHE A 260 10.37 -3.51 -32.02
N LYS A 261 10.84 -2.56 -31.20
CA LYS A 261 10.93 -1.16 -31.66
C LYS A 261 11.99 -1.10 -32.78
N ARG A 262 11.63 -0.55 -33.91
CA ARG A 262 12.59 -0.21 -34.98
C ARG A 262 13.13 1.19 -34.75
#